data_12e9109ff4bfb2e5c02051929d960f16
#
_entry.id   12e9109ff4bfb2e5c02051929d960f16
#
_cell.length_a   1.000
_cell.length_b   1.000
_cell.length_c   1.000
_cell.angle_alpha   90.00
_cell.angle_beta   90.00
_cell.angle_gamma   90.00
#
_symmetry.space_group_name_H-M   'P 1'
#
loop_
_entity.id
_entity.type
_entity.pdbx_description
1 polymer ?
#
loop_
_entity_poly.entity_id
_entity_poly.type
_entity_poly.pdbx_seq_one_letter_code
_entity_poly.pdbx_strand_id
1 'polypeptide(L)'
;VCHGDSFRTLRERYYRLDTKNLTSSKEIAGTKANVSDRALETFLVVCPEEFVFNRRVHGTGARRLGLGFNTTSHPFIFTNDYVAFKVASDKLLPHFLFLCFLKEDFNRYVVTNSWGSATEFFNWDDMCRVKIPLPPIEVQRAYVDAYKGLTALIEENESLLKSLEATAQACVAECREKWPMVALGKYIEPIDVRNSDLKIKLSQGICNEKYFQNPKQVSKNAKSDKVVRPGQFAYNRATTRNGEKISIALRYGETCTVSSAYQVFQVINEQVLSSEFLLLWFKRKEFDRYARYMSKGSAHEFFEFDDMCRVKIPLPPIEVQRAIVALYHCAEEARKIAAEARLQLTQACPAMIQRASHCR
;
A
#
# COMPACT_ATOMS: atom_id res chain seq x y z
N VAL A 1 -18.82 -5.29 -31.59
CA VAL A 1 -20.01 -6.13 -31.41
C VAL A 1 -19.60 -7.58 -31.50
N CYS A 2 -19.63 -8.28 -30.37
CA CYS A 2 -19.88 -9.72 -30.44
C CYS A 2 -21.38 -10.04 -30.68
N HIS A 3 -22.14 -9.08 -31.19
CA HIS A 3 -23.51 -9.27 -31.63
C HIS A 3 -23.50 -9.98 -32.98
N GLY A 4 -23.43 -11.29 -32.96
CA GLY A 4 -23.42 -12.18 -34.13
C GLY A 4 -22.60 -13.43 -33.96
N ASP A 5 -21.60 -13.39 -33.09
CA ASP A 5 -20.81 -14.59 -32.75
C ASP A 5 -21.53 -15.38 -31.65
N SER A 6 -21.89 -16.63 -31.92
CA SER A 6 -22.44 -17.51 -30.92
C SER A 6 -21.37 -17.81 -29.84
N PHE A 7 -21.78 -18.17 -28.63
CA PHE A 7 -20.88 -18.65 -27.58
C PHE A 7 -19.93 -19.74 -28.09
N ARG A 8 -20.41 -20.62 -28.97
CA ARG A 8 -19.63 -21.69 -29.61
C ARG A 8 -18.50 -21.12 -30.47
N THR A 9 -18.80 -20.12 -31.32
CA THR A 9 -17.80 -19.46 -32.19
C THR A 9 -16.73 -18.73 -31.36
N LEU A 10 -17.13 -18.07 -30.27
CA LEU A 10 -16.20 -17.41 -29.36
C LEU A 10 -15.33 -18.40 -28.58
N ARG A 11 -15.89 -19.55 -28.18
CA ARG A 11 -15.14 -20.62 -27.51
C ARG A 11 -14.14 -21.29 -28.47
N GLU A 12 -14.45 -21.44 -29.71
CA GLU A 12 -13.53 -21.96 -30.74
C GLU A 12 -12.37 -20.98 -31.00
N ARG A 13 -12.63 -19.67 -30.96
CA ARG A 13 -11.63 -18.62 -31.16
C ARG A 13 -10.74 -18.39 -29.91
N TYR A 14 -11.32 -18.53 -28.72
CA TYR A 14 -10.64 -18.34 -27.44
C TYR A 14 -10.71 -19.64 -26.65
N TYR A 15 -9.59 -20.32 -26.48
CA TYR A 15 -9.49 -21.65 -25.86
C TYR A 15 -10.09 -21.75 -24.46
N ARG A 16 -10.32 -20.61 -23.76
CA ARG A 16 -10.92 -20.57 -22.43
C ARG A 16 -11.65 -19.24 -22.21
N LEU A 17 -12.94 -19.33 -21.90
CA LEU A 17 -13.72 -18.19 -21.41
C LEU A 17 -13.76 -18.25 -19.88
N ASP A 18 -13.13 -17.27 -19.23
CA ASP A 18 -13.12 -17.19 -17.77
C ASP A 18 -14.40 -16.54 -17.25
N THR A 19 -15.06 -17.20 -16.31
CA THR A 19 -16.17 -16.61 -15.57
C THR A 19 -15.65 -15.58 -14.59
N LYS A 20 -16.21 -14.38 -14.63
CA LYS A 20 -15.80 -13.24 -13.82
C LYS A 20 -16.94 -12.70 -12.95
N ASN A 21 -16.57 -11.86 -12.01
CA ASN A 21 -17.45 -11.09 -11.14
C ASN A 21 -16.96 -9.64 -11.06
N LEU A 22 -17.76 -8.75 -10.48
CA LEU A 22 -17.43 -7.35 -10.30
C LEU A 22 -17.17 -7.03 -8.83
N THR A 23 -16.17 -6.21 -8.57
CA THR A 23 -15.89 -5.69 -7.26
C THR A 23 -16.57 -4.34 -7.02
N SER A 24 -16.67 -3.91 -5.76
CA SER A 24 -17.14 -2.57 -5.40
C SER A 24 -16.17 -1.45 -5.84
N SER A 25 -14.91 -1.79 -6.12
CA SER A 25 -13.89 -0.91 -6.71
C SER A 25 -13.98 -0.79 -8.22
N LYS A 26 -15.01 -1.37 -8.84
CA LYS A 26 -15.25 -1.37 -10.30
C LYS A 26 -14.18 -2.13 -11.10
N GLU A 27 -13.71 -3.24 -10.54
CA GLU A 27 -12.77 -4.14 -11.19
C GLU A 27 -13.45 -5.43 -11.62
N ILE A 28 -12.97 -6.01 -12.72
CA ILE A 28 -13.34 -7.35 -13.15
C ILE A 28 -12.42 -8.36 -12.46
N ALA A 29 -12.96 -9.16 -11.55
CA ALA A 29 -12.23 -10.13 -10.77
C ALA A 29 -12.66 -11.58 -11.04
N GLY A 30 -11.87 -12.55 -10.60
CA GLY A 30 -12.27 -13.96 -10.62
C GLY A 30 -13.50 -14.23 -9.77
N THR A 31 -14.40 -15.09 -10.23
CA THR A 31 -15.54 -15.52 -9.42
C THR A 31 -15.14 -16.61 -8.43
N LYS A 32 -15.75 -16.57 -7.23
CA LYS A 32 -15.69 -17.67 -6.25
C LYS A 32 -16.83 -18.69 -6.42
N ALA A 33 -17.79 -18.38 -7.31
CA ALA A 33 -18.93 -19.27 -7.55
C ALA A 33 -18.49 -20.51 -8.32
N ASN A 34 -18.97 -21.68 -7.88
CA ASN A 34 -18.84 -22.89 -8.66
C ASN A 34 -19.82 -22.82 -9.86
N VAL A 35 -19.29 -22.85 -11.06
CA VAL A 35 -20.04 -22.75 -12.32
C VAL A 35 -19.93 -24.03 -13.16
N SER A 36 -19.29 -25.10 -12.62
CA SER A 36 -19.04 -26.35 -13.36
C SER A 36 -20.30 -27.03 -13.89
N ASP A 37 -21.41 -26.89 -13.17
CA ASP A 37 -22.67 -27.55 -13.48
C ASP A 37 -23.71 -26.63 -14.20
N ARG A 38 -23.26 -25.43 -14.64
CA ARG A 38 -24.15 -24.47 -15.30
C ARG A 38 -23.96 -24.48 -16.81
N ALA A 39 -25.08 -24.28 -17.51
CA ALA A 39 -25.08 -24.09 -18.97
C ALA A 39 -24.44 -22.77 -19.33
N LEU A 40 -23.13 -22.78 -19.60
CA LEU A 40 -22.34 -21.58 -19.89
C LEU A 40 -22.79 -20.85 -21.17
N GLU A 41 -23.51 -21.55 -22.06
CA GLU A 41 -24.08 -20.98 -23.29
C GLU A 41 -25.09 -19.86 -23.01
N THR A 42 -25.67 -19.84 -21.80
CA THR A 42 -26.63 -18.80 -21.38
C THR A 42 -25.95 -17.58 -20.78
N PHE A 43 -24.64 -17.63 -20.56
CA PHE A 43 -23.89 -16.55 -19.92
C PHE A 43 -23.66 -15.38 -20.88
N LEU A 44 -23.68 -14.18 -20.33
CA LEU A 44 -23.37 -12.96 -21.05
C LEU A 44 -21.86 -12.91 -21.39
N VAL A 45 -21.55 -12.67 -22.67
CA VAL A 45 -20.17 -12.47 -23.12
C VAL A 45 -19.85 -10.99 -23.14
N VAL A 46 -18.70 -10.63 -22.54
CA VAL A 46 -18.18 -9.26 -22.49
C VAL A 46 -16.85 -9.23 -23.24
N CYS A 47 -16.85 -8.62 -24.39
CA CYS A 47 -15.68 -8.52 -25.26
C CYS A 47 -14.71 -7.42 -24.81
N PRO A 48 -13.46 -7.39 -25.36
CA PRO A 48 -12.56 -6.27 -25.20
C PRO A 48 -13.24 -4.93 -25.47
N GLU A 49 -12.92 -3.91 -24.68
CA GLU A 49 -13.48 -2.56 -24.71
C GLU A 49 -15.00 -2.47 -24.45
N GLU A 50 -15.60 -3.50 -23.90
CA GLU A 50 -16.97 -3.47 -23.43
C GLU A 50 -17.07 -3.30 -21.91
N PHE A 51 -18.17 -2.68 -21.50
CA PHE A 51 -18.55 -2.49 -20.11
C PHE A 51 -19.50 -3.57 -19.67
N VAL A 52 -19.49 -3.86 -18.38
CA VAL A 52 -20.45 -4.74 -17.74
C VAL A 52 -20.83 -4.19 -16.37
N PHE A 53 -22.10 -4.25 -16.01
CA PHE A 53 -22.54 -3.89 -14.66
C PHE A 53 -23.57 -4.86 -14.13
N ASN A 54 -23.58 -5.01 -12.79
CA ASN A 54 -24.62 -5.76 -12.09
C ASN A 54 -25.79 -4.82 -11.81
N ARG A 55 -26.99 -5.18 -12.26
CA ARG A 55 -28.20 -4.38 -12.00
C ARG A 55 -28.51 -4.24 -10.52
N ARG A 56 -28.14 -5.22 -9.69
CA ARG A 56 -28.37 -5.17 -8.24
C ARG A 56 -27.37 -4.24 -7.58
N VAL A 57 -27.87 -3.23 -6.87
CA VAL A 57 -27.05 -2.36 -6.05
C VAL A 57 -26.89 -3.00 -4.67
N HIS A 58 -25.70 -3.55 -4.40
CA HIS A 58 -25.42 -4.24 -3.15
C HIS A 58 -24.88 -3.28 -2.08
N GLY A 59 -25.34 -3.46 -0.84
CA GLY A 59 -24.56 -3.01 0.30
C GLY A 59 -25.26 -2.72 1.59
N THR A 60 -24.79 -3.39 2.61
CA THR A 60 -24.75 -2.90 4.00
C THR A 60 -23.49 -2.02 4.09
N GLY A 61 -23.62 -0.71 3.84
CA GLY A 61 -22.47 0.22 3.81
C GLY A 61 -22.54 1.19 2.63
N ALA A 62 -21.42 1.48 2.02
CA ALA A 62 -21.37 2.33 0.83
C ALA A 62 -22.04 1.60 -0.35
N ARG A 63 -23.30 1.98 -0.67
CA ARG A 63 -24.02 1.46 -1.82
C ARG A 63 -23.29 1.85 -3.10
N ARG A 64 -22.77 0.87 -3.84
CA ARG A 64 -22.04 1.07 -5.09
C ARG A 64 -22.51 0.08 -6.15
N LEU A 65 -22.57 0.56 -7.38
CA LEU A 65 -22.82 -0.30 -8.53
C LEU A 65 -21.57 -1.13 -8.82
N GLY A 66 -21.70 -2.45 -8.87
CA GLY A 66 -20.70 -3.31 -9.49
C GLY A 66 -20.64 -3.01 -10.97
N LEU A 67 -19.58 -2.38 -11.43
CA LEU A 67 -19.35 -2.02 -12.84
C LEU A 67 -17.91 -2.38 -13.19
N GLY A 68 -17.65 -2.86 -14.39
CA GLY A 68 -16.33 -3.17 -14.90
C GLY A 68 -16.20 -2.78 -16.37
N PHE A 69 -14.96 -2.59 -16.79
CA PHE A 69 -14.59 -2.34 -18.17
C PHE A 69 -13.51 -3.35 -18.58
N ASN A 70 -13.75 -4.08 -19.67
CA ASN A 70 -12.79 -5.09 -20.12
C ASN A 70 -11.65 -4.42 -20.89
N THR A 71 -10.55 -4.19 -20.19
CA THR A 71 -9.32 -3.63 -20.76
C THR A 71 -8.37 -4.69 -21.34
N THR A 72 -8.75 -5.98 -21.27
CA THR A 72 -7.91 -7.08 -21.76
C THR A 72 -8.16 -7.37 -23.25
N SER A 73 -7.31 -8.18 -23.83
CA SER A 73 -7.48 -8.66 -25.21
C SER A 73 -8.43 -9.86 -25.34
N HIS A 74 -9.00 -10.36 -24.22
CA HIS A 74 -9.82 -11.57 -24.18
C HIS A 74 -11.24 -11.29 -23.68
N PRO A 75 -12.26 -11.98 -24.22
CA PRO A 75 -13.61 -11.90 -23.71
C PRO A 75 -13.72 -12.64 -22.37
N PHE A 76 -14.66 -12.16 -21.53
CA PHE A 76 -15.09 -12.81 -20.29
C PHE A 76 -16.56 -13.16 -20.32
N ILE A 77 -16.98 -14.09 -19.46
CA ILE A 77 -18.38 -14.44 -19.29
C ILE A 77 -18.89 -14.07 -17.90
N PHE A 78 -20.14 -13.62 -17.87
CA PHE A 78 -20.88 -13.25 -16.67
C PHE A 78 -22.24 -13.93 -16.65
N THR A 79 -22.86 -14.06 -15.50
CA THR A 79 -24.23 -14.58 -15.39
C THR A 79 -25.24 -13.60 -15.98
N ASN A 80 -26.47 -14.05 -16.22
CA ASN A 80 -27.52 -13.26 -16.87
C ASN A 80 -28.06 -12.07 -16.07
N ASP A 81 -27.64 -11.93 -14.79
CA ASP A 81 -28.00 -10.78 -13.94
C ASP A 81 -27.27 -9.50 -14.32
N TYR A 82 -26.28 -9.60 -15.20
CA TYR A 82 -25.45 -8.47 -15.63
C TYR A 82 -25.95 -7.89 -16.94
N VAL A 83 -25.61 -6.64 -17.21
CA VAL A 83 -25.84 -5.95 -18.47
C VAL A 83 -24.48 -5.54 -19.05
N ALA A 84 -24.23 -5.91 -20.31
CA ALA A 84 -23.07 -5.47 -21.06
C ALA A 84 -23.44 -4.37 -22.06
N PHE A 85 -22.55 -3.42 -22.28
CA PHE A 85 -22.72 -2.38 -23.25
C PHE A 85 -21.38 -1.87 -23.78
N LYS A 86 -21.38 -1.16 -24.88
CA LYS A 86 -20.22 -0.54 -25.48
C LYS A 86 -20.50 0.90 -25.87
N VAL A 87 -19.43 1.67 -26.03
CA VAL A 87 -19.52 3.00 -26.65
C VAL A 87 -19.76 2.85 -28.15
N ALA A 88 -20.78 3.53 -28.64
CA ALA A 88 -21.15 3.49 -30.07
C ALA A 88 -20.72 4.74 -30.85
N SER A 89 -20.22 5.78 -30.15
CA SER A 89 -19.85 7.08 -30.71
C SER A 89 -18.33 7.22 -30.83
N ASP A 90 -17.86 7.76 -31.94
CA ASP A 90 -16.46 8.17 -32.17
C ASP A 90 -16.03 9.42 -31.36
N LYS A 91 -17.02 10.15 -30.81
CA LYS A 91 -16.78 11.33 -29.96
C LYS A 91 -16.48 11.02 -28.50
N LEU A 92 -16.59 9.75 -28.09
CA LEU A 92 -16.39 9.32 -26.70
C LEU A 92 -15.43 8.13 -26.63
N LEU A 93 -14.31 8.30 -25.95
CA LEU A 93 -13.38 7.19 -25.68
C LEU A 93 -13.94 6.27 -24.59
N PRO A 94 -13.96 4.94 -24.78
CA PRO A 94 -14.40 3.99 -23.76
C PRO A 94 -13.65 4.16 -22.44
N HIS A 95 -12.34 4.29 -22.47
CA HIS A 95 -11.54 4.51 -21.27
C HIS A 95 -11.91 5.82 -20.55
N PHE A 96 -12.23 6.91 -21.29
CA PHE A 96 -12.67 8.17 -20.67
C PHE A 96 -14.04 8.00 -19.99
N LEU A 97 -14.97 7.27 -20.62
CA LEU A 97 -16.25 6.92 -19.99
C LEU A 97 -16.03 6.13 -18.69
N PHE A 98 -15.10 5.18 -18.69
CA PHE A 98 -14.75 4.44 -17.48
C PHE A 98 -14.28 5.37 -16.36
N LEU A 99 -13.42 6.37 -16.66
CA LEU A 99 -12.98 7.36 -15.69
C LEU A 99 -14.15 8.18 -15.12
N CYS A 100 -15.16 8.50 -15.94
CA CYS A 100 -16.38 9.16 -15.46
C CYS A 100 -17.13 8.29 -14.44
N PHE A 101 -17.18 6.98 -14.66
CA PHE A 101 -17.84 6.05 -13.75
C PHE A 101 -17.07 5.79 -12.46
N LEU A 102 -15.76 6.02 -12.42
CA LEU A 102 -14.98 5.91 -11.18
C LEU A 102 -15.28 7.03 -10.18
N LYS A 103 -15.90 8.14 -10.60
CA LYS A 103 -16.22 9.27 -9.73
C LYS A 103 -17.30 8.93 -8.70
N GLU A 104 -17.18 9.56 -7.54
CA GLU A 104 -18.18 9.43 -6.47
C GLU A 104 -19.53 10.03 -6.86
N ASP A 105 -19.56 11.04 -7.73
CA ASP A 105 -20.79 11.60 -8.31
C ASP A 105 -21.62 10.54 -9.03
N PHE A 106 -20.96 9.65 -9.77
CA PHE A 106 -21.64 8.52 -10.42
C PHE A 106 -22.22 7.55 -9.38
N ASN A 107 -21.49 7.23 -8.32
CA ASN A 107 -22.00 6.38 -7.25
C ASN A 107 -23.24 7.00 -6.58
N ARG A 108 -23.20 8.32 -6.30
CA ARG A 108 -24.37 9.05 -5.77
C ARG A 108 -25.55 9.03 -6.71
N TYR A 109 -25.31 9.23 -8.01
CA TYR A 109 -26.36 9.14 -9.03
C TYR A 109 -27.02 7.75 -9.04
N VAL A 110 -26.22 6.68 -9.02
CA VAL A 110 -26.70 5.30 -8.96
C VAL A 110 -27.61 5.08 -7.74
N VAL A 111 -27.16 5.48 -6.56
CA VAL A 111 -27.96 5.32 -5.32
C VAL A 111 -29.29 6.07 -5.40
N THR A 112 -29.31 7.29 -5.97
CA THR A 112 -30.51 8.10 -6.08
C THR A 112 -31.49 7.56 -7.14
N ASN A 113 -30.99 6.85 -8.16
CA ASN A 113 -31.79 6.34 -9.27
C ASN A 113 -31.95 4.82 -9.26
N SER A 114 -31.73 4.18 -8.10
CA SER A 114 -32.00 2.75 -7.90
C SER A 114 -33.30 2.55 -7.15
N TRP A 115 -34.12 1.59 -7.57
CA TRP A 115 -35.48 1.38 -7.07
C TRP A 115 -35.68 -0.09 -6.67
N GLY A 116 -36.42 -0.31 -5.58
CA GLY A 116 -36.79 -1.61 -5.06
C GLY A 116 -36.96 -1.62 -3.54
N SER A 117 -37.84 -2.49 -3.01
CA SER A 117 -38.14 -2.55 -1.58
C SER A 117 -37.17 -3.44 -0.80
N ALA A 118 -36.86 -4.62 -1.31
CA ALA A 118 -35.94 -5.57 -0.67
C ALA A 118 -34.56 -5.62 -1.35
N THR A 119 -34.52 -5.37 -2.64
CA THR A 119 -33.30 -5.29 -3.45
C THR A 119 -33.47 -4.12 -4.41
N GLU A 120 -32.51 -3.21 -4.38
CA GLU A 120 -32.50 -2.06 -5.29
C GLU A 120 -31.86 -2.44 -6.62
N PHE A 121 -32.48 -1.99 -7.70
CA PHE A 121 -32.00 -2.23 -9.07
C PHE A 121 -31.70 -0.91 -9.77
N PHE A 122 -30.58 -0.87 -10.46
CA PHE A 122 -30.19 0.16 -11.39
C PHE A 122 -30.26 -0.45 -12.80
N ASN A 123 -31.22 -0.03 -13.58
CA ASN A 123 -31.50 -0.65 -14.88
C ASN A 123 -30.78 0.05 -16.04
N TRP A 124 -30.85 -0.53 -17.22
CA TRP A 124 -30.24 0.04 -18.42
C TRP A 124 -30.77 1.44 -18.75
N ASP A 125 -32.06 1.67 -18.59
CA ASP A 125 -32.68 2.98 -18.83
C ASP A 125 -32.16 4.04 -17.88
N ASP A 126 -31.83 3.68 -16.63
CA ASP A 126 -31.19 4.57 -15.65
C ASP A 126 -29.77 4.89 -16.06
N MET A 127 -29.02 3.92 -16.60
CA MET A 127 -27.69 4.10 -17.16
C MET A 127 -27.72 5.04 -18.37
N CYS A 128 -28.69 4.91 -19.25
CA CYS A 128 -28.83 5.78 -20.44
C CYS A 128 -29.11 7.25 -20.09
N ARG A 129 -29.64 7.53 -18.90
CA ARG A 129 -29.89 8.88 -18.39
C ARG A 129 -28.70 9.54 -17.70
N VAL A 130 -27.61 8.80 -17.49
CA VAL A 130 -26.37 9.34 -16.88
C VAL A 130 -25.81 10.45 -17.77
N LYS A 131 -25.61 11.62 -17.18
CA LYS A 131 -24.97 12.76 -17.87
C LYS A 131 -23.48 12.74 -17.58
N ILE A 132 -22.68 12.79 -18.63
CA ILE A 132 -21.22 12.84 -18.57
C ILE A 132 -20.70 14.08 -19.28
N PRO A 133 -19.54 14.66 -18.87
CA PRO A 133 -18.86 15.65 -19.67
C PRO A 133 -18.37 15.02 -20.98
N LEU A 134 -18.45 15.76 -22.08
CA LEU A 134 -17.97 15.31 -23.38
C LEU A 134 -16.99 16.36 -23.97
N PRO A 135 -15.76 16.48 -23.44
CA PRO A 135 -14.76 17.37 -23.99
C PRO A 135 -14.25 16.86 -25.36
N PRO A 136 -13.50 17.66 -26.10
CA PRO A 136 -12.85 17.23 -27.34
C PRO A 136 -12.04 15.94 -27.14
N ILE A 137 -11.92 15.14 -28.20
CA ILE A 137 -11.31 13.81 -28.12
C ILE A 137 -9.83 13.85 -27.68
N GLU A 138 -9.13 14.90 -28.03
CA GLU A 138 -7.73 15.14 -27.63
C GLU A 138 -7.61 15.32 -26.12
N VAL A 139 -8.57 16.04 -25.53
CA VAL A 139 -8.63 16.25 -24.06
C VAL A 139 -8.98 14.93 -23.37
N GLN A 140 -9.90 14.15 -23.92
CA GLN A 140 -10.21 12.82 -23.38
C GLN A 140 -8.98 11.92 -23.39
N ARG A 141 -8.20 11.91 -24.51
CA ARG A 141 -6.94 11.13 -24.61
C ARG A 141 -5.95 11.54 -23.55
N ALA A 142 -5.72 12.84 -23.37
CA ALA A 142 -4.78 13.31 -22.35
C ALA A 142 -5.14 12.80 -20.93
N TYR A 143 -6.43 12.73 -20.60
CA TYR A 143 -6.87 12.18 -19.30
C TYR A 143 -6.68 10.68 -19.21
N VAL A 144 -6.99 9.94 -20.27
CA VAL A 144 -6.80 8.50 -20.34
C VAL A 144 -5.31 8.15 -20.22
N ASP A 145 -4.45 8.87 -20.92
CA ASP A 145 -3.01 8.65 -20.91
C ASP A 145 -2.41 8.95 -19.54
N ALA A 146 -2.84 10.04 -18.89
CA ALA A 146 -2.42 10.35 -17.52
C ALA A 146 -2.85 9.25 -16.53
N TYR A 147 -4.08 8.77 -16.63
CA TYR A 147 -4.59 7.68 -15.80
C TYR A 147 -3.80 6.39 -16.02
N LYS A 148 -3.59 5.98 -17.27
CA LYS A 148 -2.82 4.78 -17.63
C LYS A 148 -1.38 4.87 -17.15
N GLY A 149 -0.75 6.05 -17.33
CA GLY A 149 0.62 6.28 -16.87
C GLY A 149 0.75 6.16 -15.35
N LEU A 150 -0.16 6.75 -14.58
CA LEU A 150 -0.16 6.63 -13.12
C LEU A 150 -0.42 5.18 -12.66
N THR A 151 -1.34 4.46 -13.31
CA THR A 151 -1.63 3.05 -12.99
C THR A 151 -0.43 2.17 -13.28
N ALA A 152 0.20 2.31 -14.44
CA ALA A 152 1.43 1.58 -14.78
C ALA A 152 2.56 1.87 -13.79
N LEU A 153 2.76 3.14 -13.42
CA LEU A 153 3.76 3.54 -12.44
C LEU A 153 3.53 2.88 -11.07
N ILE A 154 2.28 2.76 -10.64
CA ILE A 154 1.93 2.05 -9.40
C ILE A 154 2.29 0.57 -9.51
N GLU A 155 1.82 -0.11 -10.55
CA GLU A 155 2.01 -1.56 -10.74
C GLU A 155 3.49 -1.94 -10.86
N GLU A 156 4.26 -1.17 -11.65
CA GLU A 156 5.69 -1.39 -11.83
C GLU A 156 6.46 -1.21 -10.51
N ASN A 157 6.18 -0.14 -9.77
CA ASN A 157 6.87 0.12 -8.50
C ASN A 157 6.45 -0.87 -7.41
N GLU A 158 5.21 -1.37 -7.38
CA GLU A 158 4.80 -2.43 -6.45
C GLU A 158 5.45 -3.78 -6.77
N SER A 159 5.61 -4.10 -8.05
CA SER A 159 6.35 -5.29 -8.48
C SER A 159 7.82 -5.19 -8.10
N LEU A 160 8.44 -4.03 -8.36
CA LEU A 160 9.83 -3.74 -7.99
C LEU A 160 10.02 -3.81 -6.47
N LEU A 161 9.15 -3.19 -5.68
CA LEU A 161 9.16 -3.22 -4.22
C LEU A 161 9.16 -4.65 -3.70
N LYS A 162 8.26 -5.49 -4.19
CA LYS A 162 8.17 -6.90 -3.78
C LYS A 162 9.46 -7.67 -4.08
N SER A 163 10.07 -7.44 -5.23
CA SER A 163 11.34 -8.07 -5.63
C SER A 163 12.51 -7.59 -4.76
N LEU A 164 12.62 -6.28 -4.52
CA LEU A 164 13.68 -5.69 -3.70
C LEU A 164 13.59 -6.15 -2.23
N GLU A 165 12.39 -6.18 -1.65
CA GLU A 165 12.18 -6.66 -0.29
C GLU A 165 12.56 -8.14 -0.13
N ALA A 166 12.16 -8.99 -1.09
CA ALA A 166 12.54 -10.41 -1.08
C ALA A 166 14.06 -10.59 -1.18
N THR A 167 14.72 -9.83 -2.07
CA THR A 167 16.18 -9.87 -2.23
C THR A 167 16.89 -9.39 -0.97
N ALA A 168 16.47 -8.27 -0.39
CA ALA A 168 17.06 -7.75 0.85
C ALA A 168 16.93 -8.75 2.02
N GLN A 169 15.76 -9.38 2.15
CA GLN A 169 15.55 -10.43 3.16
C GLN A 169 16.44 -11.66 2.94
N ALA A 170 16.60 -12.10 1.69
CA ALA A 170 17.49 -13.20 1.35
C ALA A 170 18.96 -12.86 1.67
N CYS A 171 19.43 -11.66 1.33
CA CYS A 171 20.77 -11.20 1.65
C CYS A 171 21.03 -11.17 3.16
N VAL A 172 20.07 -10.68 3.95
CA VAL A 172 20.19 -10.66 5.42
C VAL A 172 20.20 -12.09 6.01
N ALA A 173 19.43 -13.02 5.44
CA ALA A 173 19.45 -14.43 5.86
C ALA A 173 20.80 -15.06 5.54
N GLU A 174 21.32 -14.85 4.33
CA GLU A 174 22.63 -15.34 3.88
C GLU A 174 23.79 -14.81 4.74
N CYS A 175 23.67 -13.56 5.23
CA CYS A 175 24.66 -13.01 6.15
C CYS A 175 24.86 -13.86 7.43
N ARG A 176 23.80 -14.53 7.92
CA ARG A 176 23.90 -15.41 9.09
C ARG A 176 24.71 -16.69 8.84
N GLU A 177 24.71 -17.16 7.60
CA GLU A 177 25.40 -18.38 7.20
C GLU A 177 26.87 -18.10 6.83
N LYS A 178 27.13 -16.97 6.21
CA LYS A 178 28.45 -16.65 5.66
C LYS A 178 29.39 -15.96 6.64
N TRP A 179 28.86 -15.20 7.63
CA TRP A 179 29.69 -14.40 8.51
C TRP A 179 29.45 -14.73 10.00
N PRO A 180 30.51 -14.54 10.83
CA PRO A 180 30.40 -14.87 12.26
C PRO A 180 29.35 -14.00 12.94
N MET A 181 28.58 -14.62 13.82
CA MET A 181 27.65 -13.95 14.71
C MET A 181 28.38 -13.36 15.89
N VAL A 182 28.39 -12.03 15.99
CA VAL A 182 29.08 -11.26 17.04
C VAL A 182 28.11 -10.63 18.01
N ALA A 183 28.51 -10.49 19.28
CA ALA A 183 27.73 -9.77 20.27
C ALA A 183 27.81 -8.27 20.03
N LEU A 184 26.65 -7.60 20.01
CA LEU A 184 26.50 -6.19 19.61
C LEU A 184 27.24 -5.24 20.57
N GLY A 185 27.38 -5.57 21.85
CA GLY A 185 27.98 -4.70 22.89
C GLY A 185 29.40 -4.24 22.62
N LYS A 186 30.14 -4.90 21.71
CA LYS A 186 31.48 -4.45 21.29
C LYS A 186 31.44 -3.32 20.25
N TYR A 187 30.28 -3.05 19.66
CA TYR A 187 30.09 -2.16 18.51
C TYR A 187 29.18 -1.00 18.80
N ILE A 188 28.54 -0.96 19.99
CA ILE A 188 27.61 0.09 20.40
C ILE A 188 27.99 0.64 21.77
N GLU A 189 27.64 1.89 22.00
CA GLU A 189 27.80 2.55 23.28
C GLU A 189 26.55 3.32 23.70
N PRO A 190 26.22 3.38 25.01
CA PRO A 190 25.06 4.10 25.49
C PRO A 190 25.33 5.60 25.50
N ILE A 191 24.29 6.39 25.22
CA ILE A 191 24.32 7.85 25.28
C ILE A 191 23.32 8.33 26.32
N ASP A 192 23.73 9.21 27.23
CA ASP A 192 22.85 9.81 28.24
C ASP A 192 23.02 11.34 28.33
N VAL A 193 22.88 12.00 27.18
CA VAL A 193 22.87 13.47 27.12
C VAL A 193 21.46 13.95 27.40
N ARG A 194 21.31 14.87 28.37
CA ARG A 194 20.04 15.45 28.80
C ARG A 194 19.83 16.84 28.22
N ASN A 195 18.57 17.19 27.95
CA ASN A 195 18.19 18.54 27.49
C ASN A 195 18.06 19.54 28.64
N SER A 196 19.06 19.56 29.51
CA SER A 196 19.06 20.35 30.76
C SER A 196 18.95 21.86 30.52
N ASP A 197 19.48 22.35 29.41
CA ASP A 197 19.44 23.77 28.99
C ASP A 197 18.20 24.12 28.17
N LEU A 198 17.32 23.14 27.86
CA LEU A 198 16.07 23.28 27.10
C LEU A 198 16.26 23.90 25.70
N LYS A 199 17.46 23.77 25.10
CA LYS A 199 17.72 24.29 23.75
C LYS A 199 16.96 23.51 22.65
N ILE A 200 16.80 22.20 22.84
CA ILE A 200 16.13 21.35 21.85
C ILE A 200 14.62 21.36 22.13
N LYS A 201 13.86 21.89 21.18
CA LYS A 201 12.40 22.03 21.30
C LYS A 201 11.62 20.88 20.64
N LEU A 202 12.25 20.18 19.69
CA LEU A 202 11.62 19.06 18.99
C LEU A 202 11.56 17.84 19.90
N SER A 203 10.39 17.54 20.44
CA SER A 203 10.14 16.32 21.20
C SER A 203 9.52 15.25 20.32
N GLN A 204 10.02 14.01 20.40
CA GLN A 204 9.58 12.88 19.57
C GLN A 204 9.34 11.63 20.42
N GLY A 205 8.48 10.77 19.90
CA GLY A 205 8.32 9.39 20.36
C GLY A 205 8.75 8.42 19.26
N ILE A 206 8.72 7.12 19.56
CA ILE A 206 9.02 6.07 18.57
C ILE A 206 7.82 5.13 18.49
N CYS A 207 7.37 4.83 17.27
CA CYS A 207 6.27 3.90 17.03
C CYS A 207 6.78 2.44 16.90
N ASN A 208 5.83 1.50 16.89
CA ASN A 208 6.11 0.07 16.73
C ASN A 208 6.59 -0.30 15.32
N GLU A 209 6.38 0.58 14.35
CA GLU A 209 6.91 0.47 12.97
C GLU A 209 8.35 0.99 12.85
N LYS A 210 8.98 1.33 13.99
CA LYS A 210 10.41 1.63 14.13
C LYS A 210 10.87 2.91 13.42
N TYR A 211 10.07 3.98 13.57
CA TYR A 211 10.45 5.35 13.17
C TYR A 211 10.05 6.38 14.23
N PHE A 212 10.70 7.55 14.19
CA PHE A 212 10.37 8.68 15.05
C PHE A 212 9.07 9.35 14.58
N GLN A 213 8.20 9.70 15.54
CA GLN A 213 6.93 10.38 15.30
C GLN A 213 6.64 11.41 16.39
N ASN A 214 5.63 12.23 16.18
CA ASN A 214 5.16 13.12 17.23
C ASN A 214 4.71 12.32 18.46
N PRO A 215 5.12 12.73 19.68
CA PRO A 215 4.79 11.98 20.87
C PRO A 215 3.30 12.06 21.18
N LYS A 216 2.71 10.98 21.70
CA LYS A 216 1.31 10.98 22.18
C LYS A 216 1.11 11.92 23.37
N GLN A 217 2.16 12.10 24.18
CA GLN A 217 2.18 13.01 25.33
C GLN A 217 3.58 13.61 25.41
N VAL A 218 3.66 14.92 25.60
CA VAL A 218 4.91 15.62 25.85
C VAL A 218 5.29 15.43 27.31
N SER A 219 6.57 15.22 27.58
CA SER A 219 7.12 15.07 28.92
C SER A 219 6.81 16.31 29.78
N LYS A 220 6.37 16.10 31.02
CA LYS A 220 6.18 17.19 31.98
C LYS A 220 7.52 17.78 32.49
N ASN A 221 8.63 17.04 32.31
CA ASN A 221 9.96 17.44 32.74
C ASN A 221 10.95 17.36 31.55
N ALA A 222 10.87 18.34 30.67
CA ALA A 222 11.70 18.39 29.45
C ALA A 222 13.19 18.49 29.73
N LYS A 223 13.62 18.91 30.97
CA LYS A 223 15.05 18.93 31.37
C LYS A 223 15.63 17.54 31.54
N SER A 224 14.80 16.55 31.87
CA SER A 224 15.23 15.16 32.05
C SER A 224 15.20 14.36 30.75
N ASP A 225 14.60 14.91 29.70
CA ASP A 225 14.48 14.23 28.39
C ASP A 225 15.89 14.02 27.80
N LYS A 226 16.04 12.88 27.12
CA LYS A 226 17.31 12.52 26.46
C LYS A 226 17.37 13.12 25.06
N VAL A 227 18.56 13.62 24.73
CA VAL A 227 18.86 14.14 23.39
C VAL A 227 19.22 13.00 22.45
N VAL A 228 18.64 13.03 21.25
CA VAL A 228 18.95 12.07 20.17
C VAL A 228 19.37 12.85 18.94
N ARG A 229 20.60 12.60 18.49
CA ARG A 229 21.20 13.23 17.30
C ARG A 229 21.07 12.34 16.08
N PRO A 230 21.19 12.87 14.85
CA PRO A 230 21.31 12.05 13.65
C PRO A 230 22.39 10.96 13.81
N GLY A 231 22.09 9.74 13.33
CA GLY A 231 22.96 8.57 13.48
C GLY A 231 22.82 7.83 14.81
N GLN A 232 22.08 8.35 15.79
CA GLN A 232 21.83 7.69 17.07
C GLN A 232 20.52 6.91 17.06
N PHE A 233 20.50 5.82 17.82
CA PHE A 233 19.29 5.04 18.08
C PHE A 233 18.64 5.48 19.39
N ALA A 234 17.32 5.36 19.42
CA ALA A 234 16.59 5.37 20.67
C ALA A 234 15.58 4.22 20.69
N TYR A 235 15.33 3.62 21.85
CA TYR A 235 14.29 2.62 22.01
C TYR A 235 13.59 2.76 23.37
N ASN A 236 12.31 2.38 23.39
CA ASN A 236 11.57 2.30 24.64
C ASN A 236 11.94 0.99 25.36
N ARG A 237 12.49 1.11 26.57
CA ARG A 237 12.87 -0.06 27.37
C ARG A 237 11.65 -0.87 27.80
N ALA A 238 10.51 -0.22 28.09
CA ALA A 238 9.29 -0.89 28.52
C ALA A 238 8.64 -1.63 27.36
N THR A 239 8.59 -2.96 27.42
CA THR A 239 8.04 -3.84 26.37
C THR A 239 6.58 -4.24 26.62
N THR A 240 6.10 -4.19 27.86
CA THR A 240 4.78 -4.67 28.31
C THR A 240 3.61 -4.03 27.56
N ARG A 241 3.73 -2.76 27.17
CA ARG A 241 2.64 -1.98 26.52
C ARG A 241 2.66 -2.03 25.01
N ASN A 242 3.71 -2.58 24.40
CA ASN A 242 3.95 -2.52 22.97
C ASN A 242 3.58 -3.81 22.22
N GLY A 243 2.93 -4.78 22.91
CA GLY A 243 2.63 -6.09 22.36
C GLY A 243 3.89 -6.88 22.05
N GLU A 244 3.97 -7.44 20.84
CA GLU A 244 5.11 -8.27 20.41
C GLU A 244 6.29 -7.49 19.82
N LYS A 245 6.18 -6.15 19.68
CA LYS A 245 7.19 -5.32 19.01
C LYS A 245 7.89 -4.37 19.99
N ILE A 246 9.21 -4.25 19.85
CA ILE A 246 9.97 -3.21 20.53
C ILE A 246 10.01 -1.93 19.68
N SER A 247 9.70 -0.77 20.29
CA SER A 247 9.78 0.53 19.64
C SER A 247 11.25 1.00 19.66
N ILE A 248 11.95 0.81 18.55
CA ILE A 248 13.34 1.23 18.33
C ILE A 248 13.46 1.92 16.97
N ALA A 249 14.25 3.00 16.88
CA ALA A 249 14.47 3.71 15.62
C ALA A 249 15.84 4.37 15.57
N LEU A 250 16.37 4.52 14.35
CA LEU A 250 17.52 5.32 14.00
C LEU A 250 17.07 6.75 13.65
N ARG A 251 17.78 7.76 14.18
CA ARG A 251 17.47 9.16 13.90
C ARG A 251 18.15 9.61 12.61
N TYR A 252 17.34 9.99 11.61
CA TYR A 252 17.80 10.57 10.33
C TYR A 252 17.64 12.11 10.29
N GLY A 253 16.60 12.64 10.92
CA GLY A 253 16.26 14.05 10.89
C GLY A 253 17.03 14.88 11.91
N GLU A 254 16.59 16.11 12.15
CA GLU A 254 17.19 17.04 13.11
C GLU A 254 17.27 16.45 14.53
N THR A 255 18.20 16.96 15.33
CA THR A 255 18.33 16.60 16.74
C THR A 255 16.99 16.79 17.47
N CYS A 256 16.56 15.78 18.21
CA CYS A 256 15.30 15.80 18.95
C CYS A 256 15.51 15.33 20.39
N THR A 257 14.46 15.42 21.20
CA THR A 257 14.42 14.81 22.53
C THR A 257 13.43 13.65 22.56
N VAL A 258 13.73 12.67 23.42
CA VAL A 258 12.81 11.59 23.79
C VAL A 258 12.68 11.56 25.32
N SER A 259 11.56 11.01 25.82
CA SER A 259 11.38 10.86 27.26
C SER A 259 12.56 10.14 27.93
N SER A 260 12.83 10.46 29.18
CA SER A 260 13.88 9.80 30.00
C SER A 260 13.73 8.27 30.11
N ALA A 261 12.54 7.74 29.84
CA ALA A 261 12.28 6.29 29.82
C ALA A 261 12.97 5.56 28.66
N TYR A 262 13.33 6.28 27.59
CA TYR A 262 14.04 5.69 26.45
C TYR A 262 15.50 5.45 26.76
N GLN A 263 16.08 4.42 26.15
CA GLN A 263 17.52 4.24 26.05
C GLN A 263 17.99 4.79 24.72
N VAL A 264 19.06 5.62 24.78
CA VAL A 264 19.74 6.14 23.58
C VAL A 264 21.11 5.46 23.48
N PHE A 265 21.53 5.12 22.27
CA PHE A 265 22.85 4.55 22.00
C PHE A 265 23.28 4.86 20.57
N GLN A 266 24.54 4.64 20.27
CA GLN A 266 25.10 4.80 18.92
C GLN A 266 26.05 3.67 18.58
N VAL A 267 26.33 3.51 17.28
CA VAL A 267 27.42 2.67 16.78
C VAL A 267 28.75 3.38 17.03
N ILE A 268 29.74 2.64 17.55
CA ILE A 268 31.06 3.20 17.88
C ILE A 268 31.86 3.53 16.60
N ASN A 269 31.77 2.69 15.57
CA ASN A 269 32.52 2.84 14.33
C ASN A 269 31.69 2.42 13.11
N GLU A 270 31.22 3.41 12.35
CA GLU A 270 30.43 3.25 11.12
C GLU A 270 31.21 2.56 9.96
N GLN A 271 32.53 2.46 10.04
CA GLN A 271 33.33 1.73 9.05
C GLN A 271 33.40 0.22 9.34
N VAL A 272 32.92 -0.20 10.51
CA VAL A 272 32.87 -1.62 10.92
C VAL A 272 31.43 -2.11 10.92
N LEU A 273 30.52 -1.34 11.51
CA LEU A 273 29.09 -1.63 11.57
C LEU A 273 28.29 -0.38 11.15
N SER A 274 27.55 -0.49 10.08
CA SER A 274 26.63 0.57 9.64
C SER A 274 25.39 0.63 10.54
N SER A 275 25.06 1.81 11.04
CA SER A 275 23.81 2.04 11.78
C SER A 275 22.58 1.67 10.95
N GLU A 276 22.58 1.95 9.67
CA GLU A 276 21.46 1.58 8.78
C GLU A 276 21.32 0.07 8.60
N PHE A 277 22.44 -0.66 8.43
CA PHE A 277 22.43 -2.12 8.42
C PHE A 277 21.90 -2.69 9.76
N LEU A 278 22.34 -2.13 10.87
CA LEU A 278 21.86 -2.51 12.21
C LEU A 278 20.35 -2.25 12.36
N LEU A 279 19.83 -1.14 11.82
CA LEU A 279 18.39 -0.89 11.80
C LEU A 279 17.63 -1.96 11.04
N LEU A 280 18.14 -2.44 9.88
CA LEU A 280 17.52 -3.53 9.13
C LEU A 280 17.45 -4.82 9.95
N TRP A 281 18.49 -5.11 10.74
CA TRP A 281 18.49 -6.22 11.66
C TRP A 281 17.40 -6.09 12.73
N PHE A 282 17.24 -4.89 13.30
CA PHE A 282 16.20 -4.60 14.30
C PHE A 282 14.78 -4.63 13.73
N LYS A 283 14.58 -4.39 12.43
CA LYS A 283 13.27 -4.49 11.77
C LYS A 283 12.73 -5.92 11.64
N ARG A 284 13.53 -6.94 11.89
CA ARG A 284 13.15 -8.34 11.78
C ARG A 284 12.26 -8.77 12.95
N LYS A 285 11.30 -9.63 12.68
CA LYS A 285 10.41 -10.23 13.69
C LYS A 285 11.18 -11.06 14.73
N GLU A 286 12.31 -11.67 14.34
CA GLU A 286 13.19 -12.40 15.25
C GLU A 286 13.78 -11.53 16.34
N PHE A 287 14.14 -10.30 16.00
CA PHE A 287 14.62 -9.34 16.99
C PHE A 287 13.51 -8.93 17.97
N ASP A 288 12.31 -8.69 17.48
CA ASP A 288 11.15 -8.38 18.34
C ASP A 288 10.89 -9.52 19.34
N ARG A 289 10.89 -10.79 18.86
CA ARG A 289 10.75 -11.96 19.72
C ARG A 289 11.88 -12.10 20.73
N TYR A 290 13.14 -11.84 20.30
CA TYR A 290 14.29 -11.85 21.20
C TYR A 290 14.17 -10.79 22.29
N ALA A 291 13.88 -9.54 21.92
CA ALA A 291 13.69 -8.45 22.86
C ALA A 291 12.58 -8.76 23.88
N ARG A 292 11.47 -9.35 23.44
CA ARG A 292 10.37 -9.78 24.31
C ARG A 292 10.81 -10.89 25.26
N TYR A 293 11.53 -11.90 24.79
CA TYR A 293 12.02 -13.03 25.59
C TYR A 293 13.02 -12.58 26.65
N MET A 294 13.90 -11.65 26.33
CA MET A 294 14.94 -11.14 27.24
C MET A 294 14.41 -10.09 28.23
N SER A 295 13.24 -9.54 28.00
CA SER A 295 12.62 -8.54 28.89
C SER A 295 12.27 -9.15 30.24
N LYS A 296 12.60 -8.44 31.33
CA LYS A 296 12.42 -8.88 32.72
C LYS A 296 11.61 -7.87 33.51
N GLY A 297 10.84 -8.36 34.48
CA GLY A 297 10.04 -7.55 35.40
C GLY A 297 8.70 -8.23 35.75
N SER A 298 8.17 -7.96 36.92
CA SER A 298 6.91 -8.57 37.40
C SER A 298 5.66 -7.81 36.96
N ALA A 299 5.68 -6.48 37.08
CA ALA A 299 4.56 -5.61 36.69
C ALA A 299 4.82 -4.89 35.37
N HIS A 300 6.05 -4.53 35.10
CA HIS A 300 6.52 -3.93 33.84
C HIS A 300 7.77 -4.65 33.43
N GLU A 301 7.80 -5.13 32.19
CA GLU A 301 8.96 -5.80 31.63
C GLU A 301 9.82 -4.78 30.87
N PHE A 302 11.13 -4.85 31.10
CA PHE A 302 12.10 -3.96 30.51
C PHE A 302 13.15 -4.75 29.74
N PHE A 303 13.45 -4.29 28.55
CA PHE A 303 14.61 -4.71 27.75
C PHE A 303 15.76 -3.73 28.02
N GLU A 304 16.70 -4.16 28.83
CA GLU A 304 17.80 -3.30 29.29
C GLU A 304 18.94 -3.22 28.26
N PHE A 305 19.80 -2.22 28.39
CA PHE A 305 20.92 -2.04 27.46
C PHE A 305 21.91 -3.20 27.48
N ASP A 306 22.10 -3.83 28.63
CA ASP A 306 22.92 -5.04 28.74
C ASP A 306 22.38 -6.21 27.94
N ASP A 307 21.06 -6.35 27.86
CA ASP A 307 20.42 -7.35 27.01
C ASP A 307 20.54 -6.99 25.52
N MET A 308 20.52 -5.70 25.18
CA MET A 308 20.85 -5.21 23.83
C MET A 308 22.30 -5.55 23.46
N CYS A 309 23.24 -5.40 24.38
CA CYS A 309 24.64 -5.75 24.15
C CYS A 309 24.87 -7.25 23.88
N ARG A 310 23.98 -8.13 24.37
CA ARG A 310 24.02 -9.59 24.12
C ARG A 310 23.40 -10.01 22.79
N VAL A 311 22.70 -9.11 22.11
CA VAL A 311 22.12 -9.41 20.78
C VAL A 311 23.25 -9.85 19.85
N LYS A 312 23.04 -10.98 19.17
CA LYS A 312 23.99 -11.47 18.16
C LYS A 312 23.55 -11.01 16.78
N ILE A 313 24.46 -10.42 16.04
CA ILE A 313 24.28 -9.99 14.67
C ILE A 313 25.37 -10.58 13.77
N PRO A 314 25.10 -10.86 12.49
CA PRO A 314 26.17 -11.15 11.53
C PRO A 314 26.93 -9.85 11.25
N LEU A 315 28.24 -9.94 11.08
CA LEU A 315 29.09 -8.80 10.76
C LEU A 315 29.80 -9.02 9.42
N PRO A 316 29.08 -8.81 8.30
CA PRO A 316 29.72 -8.84 6.98
C PRO A 316 30.64 -7.62 6.76
N PRO A 317 31.55 -7.65 5.77
CA PRO A 317 32.32 -6.47 5.38
C PRO A 317 31.42 -5.26 5.11
N ILE A 318 31.95 -4.06 5.37
CA ILE A 318 31.15 -2.82 5.32
C ILE A 318 30.55 -2.56 3.93
N GLU A 319 31.23 -2.99 2.85
CA GLU A 319 30.74 -2.88 1.47
C GLU A 319 29.48 -3.72 1.27
N VAL A 320 29.42 -4.92 1.86
CA VAL A 320 28.24 -5.79 1.82
C VAL A 320 27.09 -5.20 2.62
N GLN A 321 27.39 -4.64 3.80
CA GLN A 321 26.37 -3.94 4.61
C GLN A 321 25.76 -2.77 3.83
N ARG A 322 26.59 -1.94 3.19
CA ARG A 322 26.16 -0.80 2.37
C ARG A 322 25.34 -1.24 1.15
N ALA A 323 25.72 -2.33 0.49
CA ALA A 323 24.96 -2.88 -0.64
C ALA A 323 23.53 -3.33 -0.20
N ILE A 324 23.41 -3.99 0.95
CA ILE A 324 22.11 -4.40 1.51
C ILE A 324 21.27 -3.18 1.88
N VAL A 325 21.87 -2.16 2.49
CA VAL A 325 21.21 -0.89 2.81
C VAL A 325 20.73 -0.18 1.54
N ALA A 326 21.54 -0.16 0.48
CA ALA A 326 21.15 0.43 -0.81
C ALA A 326 19.91 -0.25 -1.41
N LEU A 327 19.82 -1.59 -1.37
CA LEU A 327 18.62 -2.33 -1.80
C LEU A 327 17.39 -1.91 -0.99
N TYR A 328 17.55 -1.72 0.32
CA TYR A 328 16.44 -1.26 1.17
C TYR A 328 16.00 0.16 0.81
N HIS A 329 16.94 1.08 0.57
CA HIS A 329 16.60 2.43 0.13
C HIS A 329 15.87 2.45 -1.22
N CYS A 330 16.28 1.61 -2.17
CA CYS A 330 15.55 1.45 -3.43
C CYS A 330 14.11 0.95 -3.20
N ALA A 331 13.91 0.03 -2.26
CA ALA A 331 12.57 -0.46 -1.90
C ALA A 331 11.70 0.64 -1.27
N GLU A 332 12.27 1.45 -0.36
CA GLU A 332 11.55 2.57 0.24
C GLU A 332 11.19 3.65 -0.79
N GLU A 333 12.05 3.90 -1.77
CA GLU A 333 11.80 4.86 -2.85
C GLU A 333 10.69 4.36 -3.78
N ALA A 334 10.72 3.09 -4.18
CA ALA A 334 9.63 2.49 -4.96
C ALA A 334 8.28 2.57 -4.22
N ARG A 335 8.28 2.35 -2.90
CA ARG A 335 7.08 2.51 -2.05
C ARG A 335 6.55 3.94 -2.06
N LYS A 336 7.42 4.93 -1.95
CA LYS A 336 7.04 6.36 -1.99
C LYS A 336 6.46 6.75 -3.34
N ILE A 337 7.10 6.33 -4.44
CA ILE A 337 6.63 6.61 -5.80
C ILE A 337 5.23 6.01 -6.01
N ALA A 338 5.02 4.75 -5.62
CA ALA A 338 3.71 4.11 -5.73
C ALA A 338 2.63 4.82 -4.87
N ALA A 339 2.99 5.23 -3.65
CA ALA A 339 2.06 5.97 -2.77
C ALA A 339 1.70 7.35 -3.31
N GLU A 340 2.67 8.10 -3.83
CA GLU A 340 2.47 9.40 -4.47
C GLU A 340 1.59 9.28 -5.73
N ALA A 341 1.89 8.30 -6.59
CA ALA A 341 1.09 8.04 -7.79
C ALA A 341 -0.37 7.68 -7.45
N ARG A 342 -0.59 6.90 -6.37
CA ARG A 342 -1.95 6.61 -5.87
C ARG A 342 -2.67 7.85 -5.36
N LEU A 343 -1.96 8.72 -4.64
CA LEU A 343 -2.52 9.98 -4.17
C LEU A 343 -2.94 10.85 -5.35
N GLN A 344 -2.09 10.99 -6.37
CA GLN A 344 -2.39 11.73 -7.59
C GLN A 344 -3.57 11.10 -8.35
N LEU A 345 -3.64 9.78 -8.45
CA LEU A 345 -4.75 9.07 -9.09
C LEU A 345 -6.09 9.38 -8.41
N THR A 346 -6.12 9.40 -7.08
CA THR A 346 -7.35 9.62 -6.30
C THR A 346 -7.77 11.08 -6.25
N GLN A 347 -6.85 12.03 -6.30
CA GLN A 347 -7.13 13.47 -6.15
C GLN A 347 -7.20 14.20 -7.51
N ALA A 348 -6.24 13.97 -8.39
CA ALA A 348 -6.13 14.70 -9.64
C ALA A 348 -7.14 14.21 -10.69
N CYS A 349 -7.32 12.90 -10.86
CA CYS A 349 -8.22 12.38 -11.90
C CYS A 349 -9.68 12.87 -11.74
N PRO A 350 -10.31 12.84 -10.55
CA PRO A 350 -11.64 13.40 -10.37
C PRO A 350 -11.69 14.92 -10.64
N ALA A 351 -10.68 15.68 -10.15
CA ALA A 351 -10.61 17.12 -10.36
C ALA A 351 -10.42 17.50 -11.83
N MET A 352 -9.61 16.75 -12.58
CA MET A 352 -9.39 16.96 -14.01
C MET A 352 -10.68 16.76 -14.81
N ILE A 353 -11.43 15.69 -14.54
CA ILE A 353 -12.71 15.41 -15.21
C ILE A 353 -13.76 16.49 -14.85
N GLN A 354 -13.73 17.01 -13.62
CA GLN A 354 -14.59 18.11 -13.22
C GLN A 354 -14.28 19.39 -13.99
N ARG A 355 -13.00 19.74 -14.20
CA ARG A 355 -12.57 20.87 -15.03
C ARG A 355 -13.03 20.69 -16.48
N ALA A 356 -12.92 19.49 -17.05
CA ALA A 356 -13.41 19.19 -18.37
C ALA A 356 -14.92 19.46 -18.55
N SER A 357 -15.71 19.39 -17.46
CA SER A 357 -17.13 19.70 -17.45
C SER A 357 -17.42 21.21 -17.57
N HIS A 358 -16.44 22.08 -17.29
CA HIS A 358 -16.59 23.53 -17.30
C HIS A 358 -15.96 24.20 -18.55
N CYS A 359 -15.20 23.46 -19.35
CA CYS A 359 -14.72 23.92 -20.65
C CYS A 359 -15.88 23.81 -21.66
N ARG A 360 -16.69 24.88 -21.75
CA ARG A 360 -17.67 25.09 -22.83
C ARG A 360 -17.07 26.00 -23.91
#